data_338b19637cbd9c45362c3b99431ab37e
#
_entry.id   338b19637cbd9c45362c3b99431ab37e
#
_cell.length_a   1.000
_cell.length_b   1.000
_cell.length_c   1.000
_cell.angle_alpha   90.00
_cell.angle_beta   90.00
_cell.angle_gamma   90.00
#
_symmetry.space_group_name_H-M   'P 1'
#
loop_
_entity.id
_entity.type
_entity.pdbx_description
1 polymer ?
#
loop_
_entity_poly.entity_id
_entity_poly.type
_entity_poly.pdbx_seq_one_letter_code
_entity_poly.pdbx_strand_id
1 'polypeptide(L)'
;METDIKLTKLASCAGCGAKVGAGTLVQLLEGFRTHSDPRLLVGYDRSDDASVYYLDENTALVQTTDFFPPIVDDPFLYGQIAAANAISDVYAMGGEPKLALNILCLPESMPREMVQELLRGGYDKAYEAGAIITGGHTIHGAEPIYGLAVSGFVHPKKILTNSGARPGDVLLLTKPLGVGVLTTAAKAGLADEAVMDRIYRQMATLNKAARDIMVKYRVHSCTDVTGFALLGHSFEMAQGSGCTVHIRTADVPYHPEAWEPARMGLLPAGAYRNRAYAEAGVTVHGSVSRTMQDLLYDPQTSGGLLMAVAEEDAEACLRELRDTVPAAAAVGYVTEKQDNWIILE
;
A
#
# COMPACT_ATOMS: atom_id res chain seq x y z
N MET A 1 36.35 -8.22 -12.08
CA MET A 1 35.93 -7.28 -11.01
C MET A 1 34.42 -7.32 -11.02
N GLU A 2 33.80 -8.07 -10.09
CA GLU A 2 32.37 -7.94 -9.81
C GLU A 2 32.17 -6.48 -9.36
N THR A 3 31.55 -5.67 -10.18
CA THR A 3 31.09 -4.34 -9.78
C THR A 3 29.93 -4.59 -8.83
N ASP A 4 30.14 -4.37 -7.54
CA ASP A 4 29.11 -4.44 -6.49
C ASP A 4 28.15 -3.25 -6.72
N ILE A 5 27.26 -3.41 -7.73
CA ILE A 5 26.27 -2.40 -8.11
C ILE A 5 25.15 -2.46 -7.08
N LYS A 6 25.04 -1.42 -6.29
CA LYS A 6 23.93 -1.26 -5.35
C LYS A 6 22.73 -0.61 -6.07
N LEU A 7 21.65 -1.36 -6.25
CA LEU A 7 20.43 -0.89 -6.93
C LEU A 7 19.86 0.39 -6.31
N THR A 8 19.86 0.47 -4.97
CA THR A 8 19.34 1.63 -4.25
C THR A 8 20.15 2.92 -4.50
N LYS A 9 21.40 2.81 -5.00
CA LYS A 9 22.22 3.95 -5.38
C LYS A 9 22.01 4.39 -6.83
N LEU A 10 21.33 3.61 -7.64
CA LEU A 10 20.97 3.95 -9.01
C LEU A 10 19.69 4.81 -9.09
N ALA A 11 19.02 5.07 -7.96
CA ALA A 11 17.77 5.81 -7.93
C ALA A 11 17.81 6.91 -6.86
N SER A 12 17.20 8.05 -7.19
CA SER A 12 17.09 9.22 -6.30
C SER A 12 16.09 9.01 -5.17
N CYS A 13 15.04 8.22 -5.41
CA CYS A 13 14.00 7.86 -4.45
C CYS A 13 13.94 6.33 -4.28
N ALA A 14 13.10 5.83 -3.37
CA ALA A 14 12.97 4.40 -3.13
C ALA A 14 11.50 4.00 -2.88
N GLY A 15 11.10 2.87 -3.45
CA GLY A 15 9.80 2.26 -3.21
C GLY A 15 8.63 3.23 -3.44
N CYS A 16 7.52 3.00 -2.74
CA CYS A 16 6.31 3.83 -2.83
C CYS A 16 6.50 5.28 -2.33
N GLY A 17 7.57 5.58 -1.57
CA GLY A 17 7.94 6.95 -1.23
C GLY A 17 8.31 7.84 -2.42
N ALA A 18 8.53 7.25 -3.62
CA ALA A 18 8.75 7.95 -4.87
C ALA A 18 7.46 8.48 -5.52
N LYS A 19 6.27 8.05 -5.06
CA LYS A 19 4.98 8.49 -5.64
C LYS A 19 4.85 10.02 -5.60
N VAL A 20 4.21 10.58 -6.63
CA VAL A 20 3.77 11.99 -6.62
C VAL A 20 2.78 12.14 -5.46
N GLY A 21 2.94 13.20 -4.67
CA GLY A 21 2.06 13.42 -3.52
C GLY A 21 0.59 13.54 -3.94
N ALA A 22 -0.33 13.00 -3.14
CA ALA A 22 -1.77 12.96 -3.44
C ALA A 22 -2.35 14.34 -3.79
N GLY A 23 -2.01 15.38 -3.02
CA GLY A 23 -2.46 16.75 -3.30
C GLY A 23 -1.99 17.29 -4.65
N THR A 24 -0.77 16.95 -5.08
CA THR A 24 -0.25 17.33 -6.40
C THR A 24 -0.96 16.55 -7.51
N LEU A 25 -1.22 15.25 -7.28
CA LEU A 25 -1.92 14.42 -8.27
C LEU A 25 -3.34 14.92 -8.53
N VAL A 26 -4.07 15.31 -7.49
CA VAL A 26 -5.40 15.93 -7.62
C VAL A 26 -5.34 17.16 -8.52
N GLN A 27 -4.37 18.07 -8.30
CA GLN A 27 -4.19 19.26 -9.14
C GLN A 27 -3.84 18.92 -10.59
N LEU A 28 -3.02 17.89 -10.84
CA LEU A 28 -2.66 17.46 -12.18
C LEU A 28 -3.84 16.87 -12.96
N LEU A 29 -4.80 16.28 -12.27
CA LEU A 29 -6.00 15.66 -12.87
C LEU A 29 -7.18 16.63 -12.96
N GLU A 30 -7.07 17.82 -12.37
CA GLU A 30 -8.13 18.82 -12.40
C GLU A 30 -8.45 19.27 -13.84
N GLY A 31 -9.75 19.35 -14.15
CA GLY A 31 -10.23 19.81 -15.46
C GLY A 31 -10.21 18.77 -16.57
N PHE A 32 -9.72 17.55 -16.35
CA PHE A 32 -9.87 16.48 -17.33
C PHE A 32 -11.34 16.05 -17.43
N ARG A 33 -11.82 15.96 -18.68
CA ARG A 33 -13.16 15.42 -18.94
C ARG A 33 -13.09 13.89 -18.87
N THR A 34 -13.83 13.30 -17.94
CA THR A 34 -14.02 11.85 -17.90
C THR A 34 -15.19 11.45 -18.80
N HIS A 35 -15.02 10.39 -19.58
CA HIS A 35 -16.13 9.77 -20.30
C HIS A 35 -16.91 8.89 -19.33
N SER A 36 -18.24 9.05 -19.35
CA SER A 36 -19.12 8.18 -18.56
C SER A 36 -19.39 6.89 -19.32
N ASP A 37 -19.11 5.75 -18.69
CA ASP A 37 -19.55 4.42 -19.11
C ASP A 37 -20.29 3.77 -17.94
N PRO A 38 -21.58 3.38 -18.08
CA PRO A 38 -22.35 2.77 -17.00
C PRO A 38 -21.77 1.43 -16.52
N ARG A 39 -20.85 0.83 -17.27
CA ARG A 39 -20.10 -0.38 -16.85
C ARG A 39 -18.84 -0.09 -16.05
N LEU A 40 -18.38 1.17 -16.00
CA LEU A 40 -17.30 1.56 -15.10
C LEU A 40 -17.90 1.70 -13.69
N LEU A 41 -17.67 0.69 -12.83
CA LEU A 41 -18.21 0.63 -11.47
C LEU A 41 -17.39 1.44 -10.49
N VAL A 42 -16.04 1.45 -10.68
CA VAL A 42 -15.07 2.20 -9.88
C VAL A 42 -14.07 2.85 -10.82
N GLY A 43 -13.92 4.17 -10.72
CA GLY A 43 -12.92 4.97 -11.41
C GLY A 43 -11.95 5.63 -10.41
N TYR A 44 -11.15 6.58 -10.87
CA TYR A 44 -10.17 7.27 -10.00
C TYR A 44 -10.74 8.47 -9.23
N ASP A 45 -11.99 8.80 -9.42
CA ASP A 45 -12.67 9.99 -8.86
C ASP A 45 -12.82 9.94 -7.32
N ARG A 46 -12.69 8.77 -6.72
CA ARG A 46 -12.71 8.55 -5.26
C ARG A 46 -11.40 8.04 -4.70
N SER A 47 -10.31 8.08 -5.46
CA SER A 47 -8.98 7.59 -5.07
C SER A 47 -8.97 6.11 -4.64
N ASP A 48 -9.82 5.28 -5.28
CA ASP A 48 -9.82 3.84 -5.05
C ASP A 48 -8.53 3.20 -5.58
N ASP A 49 -8.15 2.05 -5.01
CA ASP A 49 -6.88 1.36 -5.30
C ASP A 49 -6.79 0.85 -6.75
N ALA A 50 -7.93 0.47 -7.34
CA ALA A 50 -7.98 0.01 -8.72
C ALA A 50 -9.27 0.42 -9.43
N SER A 51 -9.24 0.50 -10.77
CA SER A 51 -10.45 0.62 -11.56
C SER A 51 -11.21 -0.70 -11.62
N VAL A 52 -12.55 -0.64 -11.64
CA VAL A 52 -13.41 -1.82 -11.77
C VAL A 52 -14.41 -1.64 -12.90
N TYR A 53 -14.37 -2.55 -13.86
CA TYR A 53 -15.24 -2.54 -15.03
C TYR A 53 -16.14 -3.79 -15.07
N TYR A 54 -17.44 -3.58 -15.19
CA TYR A 54 -18.45 -4.64 -15.25
C TYR A 54 -18.36 -5.41 -16.57
N LEU A 55 -18.23 -6.73 -16.51
CA LEU A 55 -18.24 -7.60 -17.69
C LEU A 55 -19.60 -8.30 -17.82
N ASP A 56 -20.04 -8.98 -16.77
CA ASP A 56 -21.31 -9.70 -16.70
C ASP A 56 -21.82 -9.77 -15.23
N GLU A 57 -22.94 -10.46 -15.01
CA GLU A 57 -23.60 -10.55 -13.70
C GLU A 57 -22.75 -11.19 -12.60
N ASN A 58 -21.73 -11.97 -12.96
CA ASN A 58 -20.85 -12.69 -12.04
C ASN A 58 -19.43 -12.14 -12.01
N THR A 59 -19.05 -11.29 -12.99
CA THR A 59 -17.66 -10.92 -13.23
C THR A 59 -17.51 -9.43 -13.45
N ALA A 60 -16.63 -8.81 -12.69
CA ALA A 60 -16.06 -7.49 -12.95
C ALA A 60 -14.54 -7.61 -13.05
N LEU A 61 -13.96 -6.86 -14.00
CA LEU A 61 -12.52 -6.73 -14.18
C LEU A 61 -12.00 -5.69 -13.19
N VAL A 62 -11.00 -6.06 -12.40
CA VAL A 62 -10.18 -5.15 -11.58
C VAL A 62 -8.88 -4.91 -12.30
N GLN A 63 -8.48 -3.65 -12.46
CA GLN A 63 -7.27 -3.29 -13.18
C GLN A 63 -6.50 -2.19 -12.47
N THR A 64 -5.21 -2.43 -12.23
CA THR A 64 -4.28 -1.50 -11.58
C THR A 64 -2.91 -1.50 -12.24
N THR A 65 -2.11 -0.50 -11.88
CA THR A 65 -0.71 -0.37 -12.29
C THR A 65 0.09 0.28 -11.17
N ASP A 66 1.08 -0.44 -10.65
CA ASP A 66 2.01 0.13 -9.68
C ASP A 66 3.46 -0.26 -10.00
N PHE A 67 4.37 0.72 -9.89
CA PHE A 67 5.79 0.56 -10.16
C PHE A 67 6.59 1.62 -9.39
N PHE A 68 7.82 1.30 -9.06
CA PHE A 68 8.68 2.20 -8.29
C PHE A 68 10.17 1.89 -8.47
N PRO A 69 11.09 2.81 -8.10
CA PRO A 69 12.52 2.57 -8.10
C PRO A 69 12.95 1.64 -6.95
N PRO A 70 14.17 1.05 -7.01
CA PRO A 70 14.63 0.06 -6.02
C PRO A 70 14.55 0.55 -4.58
N ILE A 71 14.10 -0.34 -3.69
CA ILE A 71 14.06 -0.14 -2.24
C ILE A 71 15.05 -1.05 -1.50
N VAL A 72 15.62 -2.00 -2.20
CA VAL A 72 16.60 -2.97 -1.71
C VAL A 72 17.66 -3.23 -2.80
N ASP A 73 18.87 -3.62 -2.39
CA ASP A 73 19.97 -3.87 -3.33
C ASP A 73 19.91 -5.25 -3.99
N ASP A 74 19.27 -6.24 -3.35
CA ASP A 74 19.04 -7.57 -3.92
C ASP A 74 17.99 -7.46 -5.06
N PRO A 75 18.34 -7.77 -6.31
CA PRO A 75 17.45 -7.63 -7.44
C PRO A 75 16.27 -8.61 -7.41
N PHE A 76 16.47 -9.84 -6.93
CA PHE A 76 15.39 -10.82 -6.81
C PHE A 76 14.35 -10.34 -5.81
N LEU A 77 14.80 -9.88 -4.64
CA LEU A 77 13.94 -9.37 -3.60
C LEU A 77 13.23 -8.06 -4.02
N TYR A 78 13.91 -7.17 -4.77
CA TYR A 78 13.28 -6.00 -5.36
C TYR A 78 12.14 -6.40 -6.30
N GLY A 79 12.37 -7.40 -7.15
CA GLY A 79 11.33 -7.96 -8.03
C GLY A 79 10.13 -8.49 -7.26
N GLN A 80 10.38 -9.24 -6.17
CA GLN A 80 9.31 -9.74 -5.29
C GLN A 80 8.50 -8.63 -4.65
N ILE A 81 9.16 -7.61 -4.09
CA ILE A 81 8.51 -6.48 -3.40
C ILE A 81 7.66 -5.68 -4.39
N ALA A 82 8.19 -5.38 -5.57
CA ALA A 82 7.47 -4.62 -6.58
C ALA A 82 6.22 -5.35 -7.08
N ALA A 83 6.33 -6.67 -7.31
CA ALA A 83 5.19 -7.49 -7.70
C ALA A 83 4.15 -7.61 -6.57
N ALA A 84 4.59 -7.85 -5.32
CA ALA A 84 3.70 -7.95 -4.17
C ALA A 84 2.90 -6.66 -3.96
N ASN A 85 3.55 -5.50 -4.13
CA ASN A 85 2.90 -4.20 -4.04
C ASN A 85 1.87 -3.98 -5.16
N ALA A 86 2.24 -4.22 -6.43
CA ALA A 86 1.33 -4.00 -7.56
C ALA A 86 0.10 -4.95 -7.55
N ILE A 87 0.25 -6.14 -6.99
CA ILE A 87 -0.85 -7.11 -6.85
C ILE A 87 -1.80 -6.73 -5.70
N SER A 88 -1.32 -5.96 -4.72
CA SER A 88 -2.05 -5.65 -3.49
C SER A 88 -3.34 -4.88 -3.73
N ASP A 89 -3.37 -3.96 -4.69
CA ASP A 89 -4.57 -3.20 -5.06
C ASP A 89 -5.73 -4.13 -5.44
N VAL A 90 -5.44 -5.22 -6.18
CA VAL A 90 -6.47 -6.20 -6.53
C VAL A 90 -7.04 -6.87 -5.29
N TYR A 91 -6.19 -7.17 -4.30
CA TYR A 91 -6.62 -7.74 -3.02
C TYR A 91 -7.45 -6.74 -2.20
N ALA A 92 -7.06 -5.46 -2.16
CA ALA A 92 -7.80 -4.40 -1.48
C ALA A 92 -9.23 -4.27 -2.02
N MET A 93 -9.40 -4.42 -3.34
CA MET A 93 -10.71 -4.43 -4.00
C MET A 93 -11.52 -5.73 -3.80
N GLY A 94 -11.03 -6.68 -2.99
CA GLY A 94 -11.65 -8.01 -2.77
C GLY A 94 -11.45 -8.99 -3.92
N GLY A 95 -10.69 -8.60 -4.95
CA GLY A 95 -10.48 -9.35 -6.19
C GLY A 95 -9.43 -10.46 -6.09
N GLU A 96 -9.33 -11.26 -7.15
CA GLU A 96 -8.29 -12.26 -7.36
C GLU A 96 -7.45 -11.87 -8.57
N PRO A 97 -6.12 -11.65 -8.42
CA PRO A 97 -5.23 -11.38 -9.54
C PRO A 97 -5.16 -12.58 -10.48
N LYS A 98 -5.14 -12.35 -11.78
CA LYS A 98 -5.09 -13.42 -12.79
C LYS A 98 -4.04 -13.21 -13.86
N LEU A 99 -3.86 -11.98 -14.34
CA LEU A 99 -2.89 -11.64 -15.37
C LEU A 99 -2.04 -10.46 -14.91
N ALA A 100 -0.78 -10.47 -15.32
CA ALA A 100 0.12 -9.34 -15.10
C ALA A 100 1.00 -9.08 -16.31
N LEU A 101 1.37 -7.81 -16.50
CA LEU A 101 2.33 -7.35 -17.49
C LEU A 101 3.47 -6.64 -16.77
N ASN A 102 4.72 -6.98 -17.10
CA ASN A 102 5.89 -6.28 -16.58
C ASN A 102 5.95 -4.84 -17.10
N ILE A 103 6.28 -3.91 -16.22
CA ILE A 103 6.68 -2.54 -16.56
C ILE A 103 8.11 -2.39 -16.10
N LEU A 104 9.04 -2.17 -17.03
CA LEU A 104 10.46 -2.20 -16.75
C LEU A 104 11.19 -1.04 -17.44
N CYS A 105 11.87 -0.22 -16.67
CA CYS A 105 12.82 0.80 -17.14
C CYS A 105 14.20 0.48 -16.57
N LEU A 106 15.23 0.47 -17.40
CA LEU A 106 16.58 0.04 -17.04
C LEU A 106 17.64 1.00 -17.55
N PRO A 107 18.66 1.36 -16.72
CA PRO A 107 19.89 1.92 -17.20
C PRO A 107 20.64 0.94 -18.13
N GLU A 108 21.26 1.42 -19.20
CA GLU A 108 22.09 0.58 -20.10
C GLU A 108 23.23 -0.13 -19.37
N SER A 109 23.73 0.47 -18.28
CA SER A 109 24.81 -0.07 -17.45
C SER A 109 24.41 -1.23 -16.55
N MET A 110 23.11 -1.56 -16.46
CA MET A 110 22.64 -2.61 -15.57
C MET A 110 22.98 -4.00 -16.11
N PRO A 111 23.71 -4.86 -15.36
CA PRO A 111 24.09 -6.20 -15.81
C PRO A 111 22.88 -7.07 -16.14
N ARG A 112 22.99 -7.87 -17.21
CA ARG A 112 21.92 -8.76 -17.65
C ARG A 112 21.46 -9.72 -16.55
N GLU A 113 22.40 -10.28 -15.81
CA GLU A 113 22.15 -11.24 -14.71
C GLU A 113 21.29 -10.59 -13.62
N MET A 114 21.57 -9.32 -13.29
CA MET A 114 20.81 -8.57 -12.30
C MET A 114 19.37 -8.33 -12.78
N VAL A 115 19.18 -8.02 -14.08
CA VAL A 115 17.84 -7.88 -14.67
C VAL A 115 17.08 -9.22 -14.66
N GLN A 116 17.78 -10.33 -14.93
CA GLN A 116 17.15 -11.66 -14.88
C GLN A 116 16.70 -12.02 -13.47
N GLU A 117 17.51 -11.74 -12.43
CA GLU A 117 17.14 -11.97 -11.03
C GLU A 117 15.93 -11.09 -10.62
N LEU A 118 15.93 -9.83 -11.02
CA LEU A 118 14.81 -8.92 -10.77
C LEU A 118 13.50 -9.47 -11.37
N LEU A 119 13.52 -9.83 -12.65
CA LEU A 119 12.36 -10.43 -13.31
C LEU A 119 11.96 -11.75 -12.63
N ARG A 120 12.92 -12.62 -12.29
CA ARG A 120 12.65 -13.88 -11.59
C ARG A 120 11.90 -13.65 -10.28
N GLY A 121 12.28 -12.62 -9.50
CA GLY A 121 11.57 -12.23 -8.28
C GLY A 121 10.12 -11.81 -8.55
N GLY A 122 9.89 -11.03 -9.61
CA GLY A 122 8.54 -10.63 -10.02
C GLY A 122 7.67 -11.81 -10.45
N TYR A 123 8.22 -12.73 -11.23
CA TYR A 123 7.54 -13.97 -11.64
C TYR A 123 7.21 -14.87 -10.45
N ASP A 124 8.15 -15.02 -9.51
CA ASP A 124 7.95 -15.82 -8.29
C ASP A 124 6.72 -15.33 -7.50
N LYS A 125 6.61 -14.03 -7.24
CA LYS A 125 5.47 -13.44 -6.54
C LYS A 125 4.16 -13.50 -7.32
N ALA A 126 4.19 -13.27 -8.62
CA ALA A 126 3.01 -13.37 -9.45
C ALA A 126 2.43 -14.81 -9.40
N TYR A 127 3.29 -15.82 -9.49
CA TYR A 127 2.87 -17.21 -9.41
C TYR A 127 2.38 -17.60 -8.01
N GLU A 128 3.02 -17.12 -6.93
CA GLU A 128 2.53 -17.28 -5.56
C GLU A 128 1.12 -16.69 -5.39
N ALA A 129 0.84 -15.57 -6.04
CA ALA A 129 -0.48 -14.94 -6.05
C ALA A 129 -1.53 -15.72 -6.88
N GLY A 130 -1.10 -16.64 -7.73
CA GLY A 130 -1.95 -17.34 -8.70
C GLY A 130 -2.18 -16.54 -9.99
N ALA A 131 -1.37 -15.52 -10.25
CA ALA A 131 -1.39 -14.72 -11.47
C ALA A 131 -0.32 -15.20 -12.47
N ILE A 132 -0.57 -14.97 -13.77
CA ILE A 132 0.34 -15.32 -14.86
C ILE A 132 0.90 -14.03 -15.45
N ILE A 133 2.24 -13.92 -15.52
CA ILE A 133 2.88 -12.84 -16.28
C ILE A 133 2.85 -13.24 -17.78
N THR A 134 2.17 -12.43 -18.60
CA THR A 134 1.91 -12.73 -20.02
C THR A 134 2.73 -11.86 -20.96
N GLY A 135 3.59 -10.99 -20.45
CA GLY A 135 4.42 -10.09 -21.23
C GLY A 135 4.76 -8.82 -20.48
N GLY A 136 4.84 -7.72 -21.20
CA GLY A 136 5.13 -6.41 -20.61
C GLY A 136 5.82 -5.46 -21.59
N HIS A 137 6.34 -4.36 -21.06
CA HIS A 137 7.07 -3.35 -21.83
C HIS A 137 8.36 -2.97 -21.12
N THR A 138 9.43 -2.82 -21.90
CA THR A 138 10.77 -2.49 -21.40
C THR A 138 11.34 -1.33 -22.18
N ILE A 139 11.89 -0.35 -21.46
CA ILE A 139 12.58 0.80 -22.04
C ILE A 139 13.94 1.04 -21.35
N HIS A 140 14.82 1.76 -22.01
CA HIS A 140 15.99 2.33 -21.37
C HIS A 140 15.66 3.65 -20.67
N GLY A 141 16.27 3.90 -19.50
CA GLY A 141 16.12 5.13 -18.74
C GLY A 141 17.27 5.38 -17.78
N ALA A 142 17.24 6.50 -17.07
CA ALA A 142 18.32 6.89 -16.18
C ALA A 142 18.36 6.08 -14.87
N GLU A 143 17.19 5.67 -14.38
CA GLU A 143 17.02 4.93 -13.13
C GLU A 143 16.27 3.62 -13.37
N PRO A 144 16.59 2.53 -12.65
CA PRO A 144 15.80 1.32 -12.72
C PRO A 144 14.41 1.55 -12.09
N ILE A 145 13.37 1.14 -12.82
CA ILE A 145 11.99 1.15 -12.36
C ILE A 145 11.38 -0.20 -12.72
N TYR A 146 10.69 -0.83 -11.77
CA TYR A 146 9.99 -2.08 -11.99
C TYR A 146 8.65 -2.11 -11.27
N GLY A 147 7.70 -2.76 -11.88
CA GLY A 147 6.39 -3.07 -11.36
C GLY A 147 5.54 -3.83 -12.36
N LEU A 148 4.25 -3.88 -12.07
CA LEU A 148 3.30 -4.63 -12.87
C LEU A 148 2.06 -3.80 -13.18
N ALA A 149 1.49 -4.02 -14.37
CA ALA A 149 0.08 -3.79 -14.61
C ALA A 149 -0.66 -5.10 -14.35
N VAL A 150 -1.62 -5.08 -13.41
CA VAL A 150 -2.30 -6.29 -12.94
C VAL A 150 -3.78 -6.24 -13.30
N SER A 151 -4.27 -7.37 -13.83
CA SER A 151 -5.69 -7.58 -14.05
C SER A 151 -6.17 -8.75 -13.17
N GLY A 152 -7.25 -8.51 -12.46
CA GLY A 152 -7.92 -9.50 -11.62
C GLY A 152 -9.42 -9.49 -11.83
N PHE A 153 -10.11 -10.38 -11.13
CA PHE A 153 -11.56 -10.47 -11.20
C PHE A 153 -12.17 -10.47 -9.80
N VAL A 154 -13.38 -9.89 -9.73
CA VAL A 154 -14.21 -9.87 -8.54
C VAL A 154 -15.67 -10.04 -8.95
N HIS A 155 -16.49 -10.61 -8.08
CA HIS A 155 -17.93 -10.61 -8.31
C HIS A 155 -18.48 -9.19 -8.12
N PRO A 156 -19.32 -8.63 -9.03
CA PRO A 156 -19.76 -7.22 -8.96
C PRO A 156 -20.43 -6.81 -7.64
N LYS A 157 -21.06 -7.75 -6.94
CA LYS A 157 -21.67 -7.50 -5.62
C LYS A 157 -20.71 -7.64 -4.43
N LYS A 158 -19.44 -7.96 -4.67
CA LYS A 158 -18.42 -8.17 -3.64
C LYS A 158 -17.22 -7.23 -3.81
N ILE A 159 -17.37 -6.20 -4.62
CA ILE A 159 -16.35 -5.17 -4.79
C ILE A 159 -16.23 -4.43 -3.46
N LEU A 160 -15.00 -4.30 -2.98
CA LEU A 160 -14.63 -3.41 -1.89
C LEU A 160 -14.05 -2.14 -2.47
N THR A 161 -14.38 -1.02 -1.87
CA THR A 161 -13.84 0.30 -2.21
C THR A 161 -13.24 0.94 -0.96
N ASN A 162 -12.43 1.96 -1.14
CA ASN A 162 -11.93 2.74 0.00
C ASN A 162 -13.01 3.68 0.58
N SER A 163 -14.17 3.79 -0.05
CA SER A 163 -15.23 4.76 0.24
C SER A 163 -16.55 4.13 0.71
N GLY A 164 -16.49 3.03 1.43
CA GLY A 164 -17.68 2.31 1.91
C GLY A 164 -17.84 2.20 3.42
N ALA A 165 -16.91 2.77 4.21
CA ALA A 165 -16.90 2.67 5.67
C ALA A 165 -18.15 3.29 6.30
N ARG A 166 -18.63 2.68 7.40
CA ARG A 166 -19.88 3.06 8.07
C ARG A 166 -19.65 3.32 9.57
N PRO A 167 -20.42 4.22 10.17
CA PRO A 167 -20.40 4.38 11.62
C PRO A 167 -20.63 3.04 12.34
N GLY A 168 -19.81 2.74 13.34
CA GLY A 168 -19.78 1.45 14.06
C GLY A 168 -18.75 0.47 13.53
N ASP A 169 -18.17 0.67 12.35
CA ASP A 169 -17.13 -0.22 11.84
C ASP A 169 -15.87 -0.15 12.72
N VAL A 170 -15.23 -1.31 12.88
CA VAL A 170 -13.90 -1.44 13.50
C VAL A 170 -12.83 -1.47 12.41
N LEU A 171 -11.76 -0.69 12.60
CA LEU A 171 -10.65 -0.64 11.66
C LEU A 171 -9.59 -1.68 12.01
N LEU A 172 -9.32 -2.60 11.08
CA LEU A 172 -8.28 -3.62 11.20
C LEU A 172 -7.13 -3.31 10.25
N LEU A 173 -5.88 -3.31 10.76
CA LEU A 173 -4.64 -3.15 9.99
C LEU A 173 -3.85 -4.45 10.02
N THR A 174 -3.34 -4.92 8.85
CA THR A 174 -2.77 -6.27 8.73
C THR A 174 -1.26 -6.37 8.72
N LYS A 175 -0.53 -5.26 8.52
CA LYS A 175 0.94 -5.23 8.63
C LYS A 175 1.39 -4.05 9.48
N PRO A 176 2.51 -4.18 10.23
CA PRO A 176 3.05 -3.08 11.01
C PRO A 176 3.62 -1.96 10.12
N LEU A 177 3.63 -0.73 10.68
CA LEU A 177 4.19 0.48 10.07
C LEU A 177 5.70 0.62 10.34
N GLY A 178 6.34 1.59 9.69
CA GLY A 178 7.73 1.97 9.92
C GLY A 178 8.68 1.60 8.79
N VAL A 179 8.17 1.06 7.67
CA VAL A 179 8.98 0.64 6.51
C VAL A 179 9.77 1.80 5.91
N GLY A 180 9.13 2.96 5.71
CA GLY A 180 9.78 4.13 5.12
C GLY A 180 10.88 4.71 6.02
N VAL A 181 10.63 4.79 7.31
CA VAL A 181 11.60 5.22 8.32
C VAL A 181 12.81 4.29 8.33
N LEU A 182 12.58 2.96 8.39
CA LEU A 182 13.66 1.96 8.47
C LEU A 182 14.47 1.89 7.18
N THR A 183 13.85 1.97 6.02
CA THR A 183 14.59 2.03 4.74
C THR A 183 15.38 3.33 4.59
N THR A 184 14.90 4.43 5.15
CA THR A 184 15.65 5.70 5.22
C THR A 184 16.85 5.58 6.16
N ALA A 185 16.68 4.96 7.34
CA ALA A 185 17.76 4.67 8.27
C ALA A 185 18.81 3.72 7.66
N ALA A 186 18.39 2.71 6.90
CA ALA A 186 19.27 1.79 6.20
C ALA A 186 20.13 2.51 5.14
N LYS A 187 19.54 3.42 4.37
CA LYS A 187 20.29 4.26 3.41
C LYS A 187 21.34 5.15 4.09
N ALA A 188 21.09 5.55 5.33
CA ALA A 188 22.03 6.31 6.15
C ALA A 188 23.06 5.41 6.88
N GLY A 189 23.01 4.09 6.73
CA GLY A 189 23.88 3.14 7.41
C GLY A 189 23.59 2.97 8.90
N LEU A 190 22.36 3.26 9.33
CA LEU A 190 21.95 3.28 10.74
C LEU A 190 20.96 2.15 11.09
N ALA A 191 20.65 1.25 10.16
CA ALA A 191 19.77 0.12 10.41
C ALA A 191 20.56 -1.19 10.52
N ASP A 192 20.12 -2.07 11.42
CA ASP A 192 20.66 -3.41 11.58
C ASP A 192 20.23 -4.33 10.42
N GLU A 193 21.13 -5.17 9.89
CA GLU A 193 20.85 -6.09 8.78
C GLU A 193 19.71 -7.06 9.10
N ALA A 194 19.69 -7.63 10.31
CA ALA A 194 18.66 -8.59 10.70
C ALA A 194 17.27 -7.94 10.81
N VAL A 195 17.23 -6.65 11.21
CA VAL A 195 16.01 -5.84 11.17
C VAL A 195 15.56 -5.66 9.73
N MET A 196 16.48 -5.26 8.83
CA MET A 196 16.16 -5.01 7.43
C MET A 196 15.69 -6.27 6.71
N ASP A 197 16.27 -7.43 6.97
CA ASP A 197 15.82 -8.71 6.42
C ASP A 197 14.34 -8.99 6.76
N ARG A 198 13.95 -8.71 8.00
CA ARG A 198 12.55 -8.86 8.45
C ARG A 198 11.62 -7.89 7.72
N ILE A 199 12.04 -6.62 7.55
CA ILE A 199 11.28 -5.61 6.83
C ILE A 199 11.13 -5.98 5.36
N TYR A 200 12.19 -6.44 4.71
CA TYR A 200 12.16 -6.87 3.32
C TYR A 200 11.23 -8.07 3.10
N ARG A 201 11.26 -9.07 3.99
CA ARG A 201 10.32 -10.20 3.95
C ARG A 201 8.87 -9.73 4.12
N GLN A 202 8.60 -8.80 5.03
CA GLN A 202 7.27 -8.21 5.17
C GLN A 202 6.81 -7.55 3.87
N MET A 203 7.66 -6.73 3.22
CA MET A 203 7.32 -6.10 1.94
C MET A 203 7.08 -7.13 0.83
N ALA A 204 7.83 -8.23 0.80
CA ALA A 204 7.63 -9.31 -0.16
C ALA A 204 6.43 -10.22 0.14
N THR A 205 5.79 -10.07 1.32
CA THR A 205 4.61 -10.87 1.69
C THR A 205 3.36 -10.34 1.03
N LEU A 206 2.64 -11.21 0.30
CA LEU A 206 1.36 -10.88 -0.34
C LEU A 206 0.26 -10.58 0.70
N ASN A 207 -0.64 -9.68 0.38
CA ASN A 207 -1.87 -9.44 1.14
C ASN A 207 -2.96 -10.50 0.88
N LYS A 208 -2.61 -11.58 0.18
CA LYS A 208 -3.52 -12.67 -0.19
C LYS A 208 -4.22 -13.30 1.01
N ALA A 209 -3.47 -13.69 2.04
CA ALA A 209 -4.04 -14.33 3.23
C ALA A 209 -5.05 -13.40 3.93
N ALA A 210 -4.74 -12.12 4.05
CA ALA A 210 -5.64 -11.12 4.62
C ALA A 210 -6.92 -10.98 3.77
N ARG A 211 -6.78 -10.92 2.44
CA ARG A 211 -7.92 -10.85 1.51
C ARG A 211 -8.79 -12.11 1.60
N ASP A 212 -8.19 -13.30 1.59
CA ASP A 212 -8.93 -14.56 1.62
C ASP A 212 -9.76 -14.74 2.92
N ILE A 213 -9.34 -14.06 4.00
CA ILE A 213 -10.08 -14.00 5.26
C ILE A 213 -11.14 -12.91 5.20
N MET A 214 -10.79 -11.67 4.84
CA MET A 214 -11.73 -10.54 4.90
C MET A 214 -13.00 -10.77 4.07
N VAL A 215 -12.91 -11.44 2.92
CA VAL A 215 -14.09 -11.71 2.05
C VAL A 215 -15.12 -12.68 2.64
N LYS A 216 -14.83 -13.27 3.81
CA LYS A 216 -15.77 -14.14 4.57
C LYS A 216 -16.64 -13.34 5.53
N TYR A 217 -16.27 -12.08 5.81
CA TYR A 217 -16.89 -11.21 6.80
C TYR A 217 -17.54 -10.00 6.13
N ARG A 218 -18.34 -9.24 6.87
CA ARG A 218 -18.93 -7.99 6.40
C ARG A 218 -17.89 -6.86 6.50
N VAL A 219 -17.11 -6.72 5.46
CA VAL A 219 -16.17 -5.60 5.27
C VAL A 219 -16.86 -4.56 4.39
N HIS A 220 -16.98 -3.33 4.86
CA HIS A 220 -17.66 -2.26 4.16
C HIS A 220 -16.71 -1.42 3.33
N SER A 221 -15.43 -1.33 3.74
CA SER A 221 -14.39 -0.58 3.04
C SER A 221 -13.04 -1.24 3.25
N CYS A 222 -12.18 -1.17 2.24
CA CYS A 222 -10.82 -1.65 2.31
C CYS A 222 -9.91 -0.82 1.40
N THR A 223 -8.67 -0.62 1.82
CA THR A 223 -7.56 -0.10 1.01
C THR A 223 -6.27 -0.75 1.48
N ASP A 224 -5.22 -0.74 0.67
CA ASP A 224 -3.89 -1.08 1.17
C ASP A 224 -3.14 0.18 1.63
N VAL A 225 -2.32 0.02 2.67
CA VAL A 225 -1.56 1.15 3.24
C VAL A 225 -0.20 1.21 2.59
N THR A 226 -0.04 2.12 1.62
CA THR A 226 1.18 2.26 0.83
C THR A 226 1.77 3.67 0.91
N GLY A 227 2.04 4.31 -0.22
CA GLY A 227 2.81 5.55 -0.32
C GLY A 227 2.21 6.77 0.40
N PHE A 228 0.89 6.81 0.59
CA PHE A 228 0.23 7.91 1.32
C PHE A 228 0.16 7.68 2.82
N ALA A 229 0.69 6.57 3.32
CA ALA A 229 0.76 6.18 4.72
C ALA A 229 -0.62 5.88 5.34
N LEU A 230 -0.63 5.43 6.61
CA LEU A 230 -1.90 5.12 7.28
C LEU A 230 -2.84 6.33 7.31
N LEU A 231 -2.31 7.52 7.63
CA LEU A 231 -3.17 8.71 7.75
C LEU A 231 -3.67 9.22 6.39
N GLY A 232 -2.89 9.14 5.31
CA GLY A 232 -3.35 9.53 3.99
C GLY A 232 -4.47 8.62 3.49
N HIS A 233 -4.28 7.30 3.55
CA HIS A 233 -5.32 6.34 3.14
C HIS A 233 -6.56 6.37 4.05
N SER A 234 -6.37 6.55 5.38
CA SER A 234 -7.51 6.77 6.29
C SER A 234 -8.28 8.07 5.98
N PHE A 235 -7.57 9.10 5.54
CA PHE A 235 -8.18 10.38 5.15
C PHE A 235 -9.03 10.22 3.88
N GLU A 236 -8.53 9.51 2.87
CA GLU A 236 -9.27 9.16 1.66
C GLU A 236 -10.51 8.31 2.00
N MET A 237 -10.35 7.28 2.85
CA MET A 237 -11.46 6.46 3.33
C MET A 237 -12.52 7.29 4.06
N ALA A 238 -12.13 8.17 4.97
CA ALA A 238 -13.06 9.03 5.72
C ALA A 238 -13.81 9.99 4.80
N GLN A 239 -13.12 10.66 3.89
CA GLN A 239 -13.71 11.58 2.93
C GLN A 239 -14.65 10.87 1.96
N GLY A 240 -14.20 9.78 1.35
CA GLY A 240 -15.00 9.02 0.40
C GLY A 240 -16.25 8.40 1.03
N SER A 241 -16.20 8.06 2.32
CA SER A 241 -17.31 7.47 3.08
C SER A 241 -18.20 8.52 3.77
N GLY A 242 -17.78 9.79 3.85
CA GLY A 242 -18.53 10.85 4.56
C GLY A 242 -18.61 10.64 6.08
N CYS A 243 -17.59 10.06 6.69
CA CYS A 243 -17.53 9.67 8.10
C CYS A 243 -16.30 10.24 8.80
N THR A 244 -16.15 10.02 10.10
CA THR A 244 -14.93 10.31 10.86
C THR A 244 -14.26 8.98 11.28
N VAL A 245 -12.97 8.89 11.00
CA VAL A 245 -12.11 7.76 11.39
C VAL A 245 -11.38 8.12 12.70
N HIS A 246 -11.50 7.26 13.69
CA HIS A 246 -10.76 7.33 14.94
C HIS A 246 -9.61 6.33 14.92
N ILE A 247 -8.39 6.77 15.17
CA ILE A 247 -7.19 5.91 15.27
C ILE A 247 -6.72 5.90 16.73
N ARG A 248 -6.80 4.74 17.37
CA ARG A 248 -6.19 4.48 18.67
C ARG A 248 -4.71 4.23 18.50
N THR A 249 -3.91 5.27 18.68
CA THR A 249 -2.47 5.24 18.32
C THR A 249 -1.67 4.22 19.12
N ALA A 250 -2.10 3.88 20.34
CA ALA A 250 -1.49 2.84 21.16
C ALA A 250 -1.70 1.42 20.61
N ASP A 251 -2.72 1.21 19.77
CA ASP A 251 -3.07 -0.09 19.18
C ASP A 251 -2.47 -0.29 17.78
N VAL A 252 -1.88 0.77 17.19
CA VAL A 252 -1.29 0.68 15.85
C VAL A 252 0.01 -0.12 15.89
N PRO A 253 0.09 -1.26 15.16
CA PRO A 253 1.31 -2.04 15.09
C PRO A 253 2.37 -1.30 14.28
N TYR A 254 3.57 -1.21 14.82
CA TYR A 254 4.73 -0.67 14.11
C TYR A 254 6.00 -1.44 14.50
N HIS A 255 7.04 -1.36 13.69
CA HIS A 255 8.35 -1.92 14.01
C HIS A 255 9.01 -1.08 15.11
N PRO A 256 9.29 -1.63 16.30
CA PRO A 256 9.86 -0.87 17.41
C PRO A 256 11.17 -0.15 17.04
N GLU A 257 11.94 -0.73 16.13
CA GLU A 257 13.20 -0.18 15.65
C GLU A 257 13.03 1.11 14.81
N ALA A 258 11.81 1.37 14.31
CA ALA A 258 11.49 2.62 13.62
C ALA A 258 11.32 3.82 14.57
N TRP A 259 11.08 3.56 15.87
CA TRP A 259 10.78 4.63 16.84
C TRP A 259 11.93 5.63 16.98
N GLU A 260 13.14 5.13 17.22
CA GLU A 260 14.28 5.99 17.48
C GLU A 260 14.72 6.80 16.23
N PRO A 261 14.84 6.20 15.03
CA PRO A 261 15.06 6.97 13.81
C PRO A 261 13.98 8.03 13.57
N ALA A 262 12.70 7.71 13.78
CA ALA A 262 11.62 8.69 13.65
C ALA A 262 11.77 9.84 14.66
N ARG A 263 12.08 9.52 15.92
CA ARG A 263 12.33 10.51 16.97
C ARG A 263 13.50 11.46 16.66
N MET A 264 14.50 10.94 15.93
CA MET A 264 15.64 11.72 15.46
C MET A 264 15.33 12.55 14.19
N GLY A 265 14.14 12.41 13.60
CA GLY A 265 13.74 13.09 12.38
C GLY A 265 14.26 12.43 11.08
N LEU A 266 14.71 11.17 11.15
CA LEU A 266 15.09 10.38 9.99
C LEU A 266 13.81 9.88 9.28
N LEU A 267 13.14 10.80 8.60
CA LEU A 267 11.89 10.54 7.90
C LEU A 267 12.10 10.62 6.39
N PRO A 268 11.47 9.74 5.59
CA PRO A 268 11.49 9.88 4.14
C PRO A 268 10.72 11.14 3.71
N ALA A 269 11.14 11.75 2.59
CA ALA A 269 10.47 12.95 2.06
C ALA A 269 8.96 12.75 1.81
N GLY A 270 8.52 11.51 1.57
CA GLY A 270 7.11 11.13 1.45
C GLY A 270 6.30 11.44 2.71
N ALA A 271 6.87 11.25 3.91
CA ALA A 271 6.19 11.52 5.17
C ALA A 271 5.76 12.99 5.32
N TYR A 272 6.62 13.91 4.90
CA TYR A 272 6.30 15.35 4.92
C TYR A 272 5.20 15.70 3.92
N ARG A 273 5.22 15.10 2.71
CA ARG A 273 4.16 15.30 1.72
C ARG A 273 2.82 14.75 2.19
N ASN A 274 2.82 13.56 2.81
CA ASN A 274 1.63 12.93 3.37
C ASN A 274 1.03 13.78 4.49
N ARG A 275 1.88 14.33 5.35
CA ARG A 275 1.43 15.26 6.40
C ARG A 275 0.79 16.50 5.80
N ALA A 276 1.45 17.16 4.86
CA ALA A 276 0.92 18.38 4.23
C ALA A 276 -0.42 18.13 3.51
N TYR A 277 -0.64 16.90 3.02
CA TYR A 277 -1.89 16.51 2.37
C TYR A 277 -3.05 16.35 3.37
N ALA A 278 -2.85 15.66 4.49
CA ALA A 278 -3.95 15.23 5.35
C ALA A 278 -4.07 16.03 6.68
N GLU A 279 -3.02 16.74 7.15
CA GLU A 279 -3.01 17.32 8.50
C GLU A 279 -4.14 18.30 8.80
N ALA A 280 -4.62 19.03 7.79
CA ALA A 280 -5.74 19.97 7.98
C ALA A 280 -7.05 19.26 8.37
N GLY A 281 -7.18 17.97 8.06
CA GLY A 281 -8.35 17.14 8.41
C GLY A 281 -8.11 16.21 9.61
N VAL A 282 -7.01 16.37 10.33
CA VAL A 282 -6.64 15.51 11.47
C VAL A 282 -6.70 16.29 12.78
N THR A 283 -7.46 15.79 13.75
CA THR A 283 -7.40 16.24 15.15
C THR A 283 -6.46 15.32 15.92
N VAL A 284 -5.53 15.89 16.66
CA VAL A 284 -4.58 15.15 17.50
C VAL A 284 -4.87 15.40 18.96
N HIS A 285 -5.20 14.38 19.73
CA HIS A 285 -5.30 14.50 21.17
C HIS A 285 -3.92 14.67 21.82
N GLY A 286 -3.85 15.43 22.91
CA GLY A 286 -2.58 15.87 23.51
C GLY A 286 -1.67 14.74 24.05
N SER A 287 -2.20 13.50 24.16
CA SER A 287 -1.44 12.31 24.54
C SER A 287 -0.60 11.71 23.41
N VAL A 288 -0.90 12.06 22.15
CA VAL A 288 -0.23 11.48 20.97
C VAL A 288 1.08 12.22 20.68
N SER A 289 2.21 11.53 20.88
CA SER A 289 3.53 12.10 20.67
C SER A 289 3.80 12.47 19.19
N ARG A 290 4.71 13.43 18.96
CA ARG A 290 5.13 13.80 17.60
C ARG A 290 5.73 12.62 16.84
N THR A 291 6.53 11.80 17.51
CA THR A 291 7.14 10.60 16.91
C THR A 291 6.08 9.61 16.41
N MET A 292 5.02 9.37 17.20
CA MET A 292 3.91 8.52 16.76
C MET A 292 3.23 9.13 15.54
N GLN A 293 2.93 10.43 15.55
CA GLN A 293 2.35 11.11 14.37
C GLN A 293 3.24 10.93 13.13
N ASP A 294 4.57 11.06 13.27
CA ASP A 294 5.51 10.88 12.17
C ASP A 294 5.48 9.45 11.62
N LEU A 295 5.36 8.43 12.47
CA LEU A 295 5.18 7.03 12.07
C LEU A 295 3.84 6.80 11.34
N LEU A 296 2.77 7.49 11.72
CA LEU A 296 1.47 7.38 11.07
C LEU A 296 1.45 8.04 9.68
N TYR A 297 2.35 9.00 9.40
CA TYR A 297 2.57 9.60 8.09
C TYR A 297 3.69 8.92 7.28
N ASP A 298 4.34 7.89 7.84
CA ASP A 298 5.44 7.18 7.17
C ASP A 298 4.93 6.37 5.97
N PRO A 299 5.41 6.64 4.74
CA PRO A 299 5.01 5.87 3.56
C PRO A 299 5.43 4.41 3.71
N GLN A 300 4.50 3.50 3.41
CA GLN A 300 4.75 2.08 3.39
C GLN A 300 4.97 1.61 1.95
N THR A 301 5.86 0.65 1.73
CA THR A 301 5.99 -0.09 0.48
C THR A 301 5.46 -1.49 0.73
N SER A 302 4.50 -1.92 -0.07
CA SER A 302 3.80 -3.20 0.11
C SER A 302 3.27 -3.39 1.54
N GLY A 303 2.58 -2.36 2.04
CA GLY A 303 1.99 -2.37 3.36
C GLY A 303 0.79 -3.30 3.50
N GLY A 304 0.13 -3.27 4.64
CA GLY A 304 -1.01 -4.13 4.94
C GLY A 304 -2.34 -3.54 4.44
N LEU A 305 -3.39 -4.35 4.48
CA LEU A 305 -4.76 -3.89 4.25
C LEU A 305 -5.27 -3.16 5.50
N LEU A 306 -5.96 -2.04 5.27
CA LEU A 306 -6.79 -1.34 6.24
C LEU A 306 -8.25 -1.62 5.90
N MET A 307 -8.95 -2.31 6.80
CA MET A 307 -10.32 -2.79 6.57
C MET A 307 -11.28 -2.12 7.56
N ALA A 308 -12.40 -1.62 7.10
CA ALA A 308 -13.54 -1.22 7.93
C ALA A 308 -14.52 -2.39 8.01
N VAL A 309 -14.53 -3.09 9.13
CA VAL A 309 -15.28 -4.33 9.36
C VAL A 309 -16.48 -4.04 10.26
N ALA A 310 -17.66 -4.56 9.90
CA ALA A 310 -18.84 -4.45 10.75
C ALA A 310 -18.55 -4.93 12.17
N GLU A 311 -19.01 -4.18 13.20
CA GLU A 311 -18.70 -4.39 14.60
C GLU A 311 -18.91 -5.85 15.04
N GLU A 312 -20.04 -6.47 14.60
CA GLU A 312 -20.38 -7.83 14.97
C GLU A 312 -19.43 -8.90 14.42
N ASP A 313 -18.73 -8.59 13.32
CA ASP A 313 -17.81 -9.52 12.64
C ASP A 313 -16.34 -9.23 13.00
N ALA A 314 -16.04 -8.06 13.56
CA ALA A 314 -14.66 -7.56 13.71
C ALA A 314 -13.79 -8.45 14.61
N GLU A 315 -14.32 -8.94 15.76
CA GLU A 315 -13.56 -9.82 16.65
C GLU A 315 -13.25 -11.17 16.01
N ALA A 316 -14.24 -11.77 15.31
CA ALA A 316 -14.08 -13.05 14.64
C ALA A 316 -13.09 -12.93 13.46
N CYS A 317 -13.21 -11.86 12.67
CA CYS A 317 -12.29 -11.54 11.58
C CYS A 317 -10.86 -11.35 12.09
N LEU A 318 -10.66 -10.53 13.13
CA LEU A 318 -9.34 -10.28 13.73
C LEU A 318 -8.69 -11.55 14.28
N ARG A 319 -9.47 -12.41 14.92
CA ARG A 319 -8.98 -13.69 15.45
C ARG A 319 -8.49 -14.59 14.32
N GLU A 320 -9.28 -14.76 13.25
CA GLU A 320 -8.87 -15.56 12.10
C GLU A 320 -7.68 -14.94 11.36
N LEU A 321 -7.62 -13.62 11.24
CA LEU A 321 -6.47 -12.92 10.68
C LEU A 321 -5.18 -13.24 11.44
N ARG A 322 -5.20 -13.22 12.77
CA ARG A 322 -4.02 -13.47 13.59
C ARG A 322 -3.43 -14.88 13.46
N ASP A 323 -4.20 -15.85 13.03
CA ASP A 323 -3.71 -17.21 12.76
C ASP A 323 -2.73 -17.26 11.58
N THR A 324 -2.88 -16.35 10.60
CA THR A 324 -2.04 -16.30 9.39
C THR A 324 -1.28 -14.98 9.20
N VAL A 325 -1.77 -13.92 9.80
CA VAL A 325 -1.23 -12.56 9.77
C VAL A 325 -1.07 -12.06 11.21
N PRO A 326 -0.04 -12.54 11.95
CA PRO A 326 0.08 -12.32 13.41
C PRO A 326 0.12 -10.86 13.84
N ALA A 327 0.54 -9.95 12.96
CA ALA A 327 0.60 -8.52 13.22
C ALA A 327 -0.76 -7.80 13.09
N ALA A 328 -1.83 -8.50 12.69
CA ALA A 328 -3.15 -7.90 12.53
C ALA A 328 -3.67 -7.33 13.86
N ALA A 329 -4.15 -6.09 13.83
CA ALA A 329 -4.61 -5.35 15.00
C ALA A 329 -5.86 -4.52 14.69
N ALA A 330 -6.71 -4.35 15.72
CA ALA A 330 -7.81 -3.39 15.67
C ALA A 330 -7.25 -2.01 16.07
N VAL A 331 -7.11 -1.13 15.08
CA VAL A 331 -6.40 0.15 15.21
C VAL A 331 -7.31 1.35 15.44
N GLY A 332 -8.62 1.15 15.33
CA GLY A 332 -9.56 2.26 15.44
C GLY A 332 -11.00 1.86 15.15
N TYR A 333 -11.81 2.85 14.89
CA TYR A 333 -13.25 2.70 14.59
C TYR A 333 -13.77 3.88 13.79
N VAL A 334 -14.97 3.75 13.27
CA VAL A 334 -15.63 4.75 12.42
C VAL A 334 -16.86 5.33 13.15
N THR A 335 -17.07 6.63 13.06
CA THR A 335 -18.26 7.31 13.58
C THR A 335 -18.96 8.13 12.51
N GLU A 336 -20.17 8.63 12.81
CA GLU A 336 -20.78 9.71 12.02
C GLU A 336 -19.78 10.86 11.86
N LYS A 337 -19.89 11.59 10.75
CA LYS A 337 -19.02 12.73 10.43
C LYS A 337 -19.02 13.76 11.56
N GLN A 338 -17.84 14.02 12.11
CA GLN A 338 -17.57 15.06 13.09
C GLN A 338 -16.84 16.26 12.42
N ASP A 339 -16.30 17.19 13.22
CA ASP A 339 -15.63 18.38 12.68
C ASP A 339 -14.47 18.03 11.75
N ASN A 340 -13.65 17.05 12.12
CA ASN A 340 -12.52 16.56 11.32
C ASN A 340 -12.75 15.16 10.74
N TRP A 341 -11.93 14.78 9.75
CA TRP A 341 -11.99 13.48 9.08
C TRP A 341 -11.33 12.38 9.89
N ILE A 342 -10.24 12.73 10.58
CA ILE A 342 -9.49 11.80 11.43
C ILE A 342 -9.33 12.38 12.82
N ILE A 343 -9.45 11.52 13.83
CA ILE A 343 -9.15 11.81 15.23
C ILE A 343 -8.10 10.81 15.71
N LEU A 344 -6.95 11.32 16.18
CA LEU A 344 -5.90 10.51 16.81
C LEU A 344 -6.06 10.56 18.33
N GLU A 345 -6.14 9.39 18.96
CA GLU A 345 -6.34 9.22 20.40
C GLU A 345 -5.44 8.13 21.00
#